data_7453d27231ec7c6d81576a8fcc2f3d2a
#
_entry.id   7453d27231ec7c6d81576a8fcc2f3d2a
#
_cell.length_a   1.000
_cell.length_b   1.000
_cell.length_c   1.000
_cell.angle_alpha   90.00
_cell.angle_beta   90.00
_cell.angle_gamma   90.00
#
_symmetry.space_group_name_H-M   'P 1'
#
loop_
_entity.id
_entity.type
_entity.pdbx_description
1 polymer ?
#
loop_
_entity_poly.entity_id
_entity_poly.type
_entity_poly.pdbx_seq_one_letter_code
_entity_poly.pdbx_strand_id
1 'polypeptide(L)'
;YRIAIMAVEAGIDKIRLNPGNIGSRENVEKVVETCRSHHVPIRIGINSGSLEKDIHEKYGKPTAAGMIESARRHVQILEDLGFYDIVLSFKSSDPKLCIEAYQEAAKQFPYPLHLGVTEAGTITSSAINSSYALGYLLHEGIGDTIRISVYGHPRQEIPIVKQLLKRVGLLDI
;
A
#
# COMPACT_ATOMS: atom_id res chain seq x y z
N TYR A 1 -3.17 11.41 14.24
CA TYR A 1 -1.80 11.92 14.11
C TYR A 1 -0.94 11.64 15.36
N ARG A 2 -1.47 11.80 16.58
CA ARG A 2 -0.72 11.59 17.86
C ARG A 2 -0.12 10.19 17.96
N ILE A 3 -0.89 9.15 17.65
CA ILE A 3 -0.42 7.76 17.67
C ILE A 3 0.72 7.55 16.66
N ALA A 4 0.63 8.20 15.47
CA ALA A 4 1.69 8.12 14.48
C ALA A 4 3.01 8.71 15.02
N ILE A 5 2.96 9.88 15.64
CA ILE A 5 4.12 10.53 16.27
C ILE A 5 4.72 9.61 17.35
N MET A 6 3.89 9.15 18.29
CA MET A 6 4.33 8.24 19.35
C MET A 6 4.98 6.95 18.81
N ALA A 7 4.44 6.39 17.74
CA ALA A 7 5.02 5.20 17.12
C ALA A 7 6.40 5.48 16.51
N VAL A 8 6.56 6.63 15.83
CA VAL A 8 7.86 7.04 15.27
C VAL A 8 8.88 7.28 16.36
N GLU A 9 8.52 8.00 17.43
CA GLU A 9 9.38 8.25 18.59
C GLU A 9 9.75 6.96 19.35
N ALA A 10 8.87 5.94 19.30
CA ALA A 10 9.14 4.61 19.85
C ALA A 10 10.04 3.73 18.96
N GLY A 11 10.49 4.24 17.81
CA GLY A 11 11.46 3.57 16.94
C GLY A 11 10.86 2.59 15.92
N ILE A 12 9.65 2.85 15.43
CA ILE A 12 9.08 2.06 14.33
C ILE A 12 9.80 2.34 13.01
N ASP A 13 9.97 1.31 12.18
CA ASP A 13 10.71 1.43 10.92
C ASP A 13 9.91 2.08 9.79
N LYS A 14 8.58 2.08 9.86
CA LYS A 14 7.68 2.66 8.84
C LYS A 14 6.29 2.85 9.41
N ILE A 15 5.64 3.95 9.05
CA ILE A 15 4.22 4.16 9.36
C ILE A 15 3.34 4.04 8.12
N ARG A 16 2.07 3.66 8.31
CA ARG A 16 1.05 3.73 7.27
C ARG A 16 0.09 4.86 7.58
N LEU A 17 0.01 5.82 6.68
CA LEU A 17 -0.78 7.03 6.86
C LEU A 17 -1.31 7.53 5.51
N ASN A 18 -2.54 8.02 5.49
CA ASN A 18 -3.07 8.78 4.36
C ASN A 18 -3.17 10.25 4.79
N PRO A 19 -2.27 11.13 4.31
CA PRO A 19 -2.15 12.51 4.81
C PRO A 19 -3.46 13.30 4.77
N GLY A 20 -4.28 13.12 3.75
CA GLY A 20 -5.58 13.80 3.63
C GLY A 20 -6.63 13.38 4.67
N ASN A 21 -6.38 12.33 5.46
CA ASN A 21 -7.34 11.76 6.40
C ASN A 21 -6.98 11.97 7.88
N ILE A 22 -5.90 12.70 8.19
CA ILE A 22 -5.42 12.86 9.58
C ILE A 22 -5.75 14.21 10.21
N GLY A 23 -6.61 14.98 9.57
CA GLY A 23 -7.12 16.24 10.09
C GLY A 23 -6.47 17.46 9.45
N SER A 24 -6.12 18.48 10.24
CA SER A 24 -5.60 19.74 9.72
C SER A 24 -4.20 19.60 9.11
N ARG A 25 -3.84 20.55 8.25
CA ARG A 25 -2.50 20.64 7.66
C ARG A 25 -1.39 20.63 8.72
N GLU A 26 -1.60 21.33 9.85
CA GLU A 26 -0.65 21.35 10.97
C GLU A 26 -0.39 19.94 11.55
N ASN A 27 -1.41 19.09 11.59
CA ASN A 27 -1.24 17.71 12.05
C ASN A 27 -0.40 16.89 11.07
N VAL A 28 -0.58 17.10 9.77
CA VAL A 28 0.25 16.48 8.72
C VAL A 28 1.70 16.95 8.86
N GLU A 29 1.93 18.25 8.98
CA GLU A 29 3.26 18.85 9.13
C GLU A 29 4.01 18.26 10.34
N LYS A 30 3.34 18.14 11.50
CA LYS A 30 3.92 17.54 12.70
C LYS A 30 4.36 16.08 12.48
N VAL A 31 3.51 15.27 11.83
CA VAL A 31 3.84 13.88 11.54
C VAL A 31 5.00 13.80 10.54
N VAL A 32 4.97 14.60 9.48
CA VAL A 32 6.02 14.63 8.46
C VAL A 32 7.36 15.04 9.08
N GLU A 33 7.39 16.08 9.92
CA GLU A 33 8.62 16.52 10.58
C GLU A 33 9.19 15.45 11.54
N THR A 34 8.31 14.79 12.29
CA THR A 34 8.72 13.67 13.15
C THR A 34 9.28 12.51 12.31
N CYS A 35 8.62 12.14 11.20
CA CYS A 35 9.12 11.10 10.30
C CYS A 35 10.48 11.48 9.67
N ARG A 36 10.63 12.74 9.26
CA ARG A 36 11.89 13.26 8.69
C ARG A 36 13.05 13.18 9.69
N SER A 37 12.84 13.66 10.92
CA SER A 37 13.87 13.68 11.95
C SER A 37 14.32 12.27 12.40
N HIS A 38 13.45 11.27 12.25
CA HIS A 38 13.73 9.87 12.61
C HIS A 38 14.04 8.98 11.40
N HIS A 39 14.07 9.53 10.18
CA HIS A 39 14.27 8.78 8.92
C HIS A 39 13.24 7.65 8.72
N VAL A 40 11.99 7.89 9.10
CA VAL A 40 10.89 6.91 9.01
C VAL A 40 10.05 7.20 7.76
N PRO A 41 10.00 6.28 6.78
CA PRO A 41 9.17 6.44 5.59
C PRO A 41 7.68 6.35 5.90
N ILE A 42 6.88 7.03 5.07
CA ILE A 42 5.42 7.02 5.14
C ILE A 42 4.87 6.17 4.00
N ARG A 43 4.11 5.12 4.33
CA ARG A 43 3.34 4.38 3.33
C ARG A 43 1.94 4.93 3.20
N ILE A 44 1.63 5.47 2.04
CA ILE A 44 0.27 5.82 1.63
C ILE A 44 -0.43 4.54 1.19
N GLY A 45 -1.57 4.23 1.81
CA GLY A 45 -2.31 2.99 1.54
C GLY A 45 -3.70 3.26 0.99
N ILE A 46 -3.87 3.09 -0.32
CA ILE A 46 -5.14 3.19 -1.00
C ILE A 46 -5.87 1.84 -0.97
N ASN A 47 -7.14 1.86 -0.58
CA ASN A 47 -8.01 0.70 -0.61
C ASN A 47 -9.21 0.99 -1.51
N SER A 48 -9.54 0.08 -2.41
CA SER A 48 -10.68 0.21 -3.31
C SER A 48 -12.02 0.40 -2.58
N GLY A 49 -12.16 -0.17 -1.38
CA GLY A 49 -13.39 -0.08 -0.57
C GLY A 49 -13.50 1.19 0.29
N SER A 50 -12.50 2.08 0.28
CA SER A 50 -12.49 3.29 1.10
C SER A 50 -11.95 4.52 0.36
N LEU A 51 -12.26 4.61 -0.92
CA LEU A 51 -11.97 5.78 -1.74
C LEU A 51 -12.81 6.98 -1.27
N GLU A 52 -12.31 8.18 -1.50
CA GLU A 52 -12.98 9.44 -1.21
C GLU A 52 -14.32 9.51 -1.95
N LYS A 53 -15.31 10.14 -1.31
CA LYS A 53 -16.69 10.19 -1.80
C LYS A 53 -16.80 10.79 -3.20
N ASP A 54 -16.08 11.88 -3.44
CA ASP A 54 -16.06 12.55 -4.75
C ASP A 54 -15.42 11.70 -5.85
N ILE A 55 -14.40 10.91 -5.53
CA ILE A 55 -13.81 9.93 -6.45
C ILE A 55 -14.84 8.82 -6.75
N HIS A 56 -15.53 8.34 -5.71
CA HIS A 56 -16.57 7.33 -5.90
C HIS A 56 -17.73 7.84 -6.76
N GLU A 57 -18.16 9.09 -6.56
CA GLU A 57 -19.19 9.73 -7.38
C GLU A 57 -18.72 9.91 -8.84
N LYS A 58 -17.45 10.31 -9.06
CA LYS A 58 -16.88 10.52 -10.40
C LYS A 58 -16.79 9.22 -11.22
N TYR A 59 -16.38 8.12 -10.60
CA TYR A 59 -16.12 6.85 -11.30
C TYR A 59 -17.26 5.84 -11.19
N GLY A 60 -18.26 6.06 -10.32
CA GLY A 60 -19.41 5.20 -10.11
C GLY A 60 -19.12 3.90 -9.36
N LYS A 61 -17.89 3.38 -9.45
CA LYS A 61 -17.39 2.19 -8.79
C LYS A 61 -15.87 2.31 -8.57
N PRO A 62 -15.25 1.47 -7.72
CA PRO A 62 -13.79 1.42 -7.61
C PRO A 62 -13.15 1.05 -8.96
N THR A 63 -12.18 1.86 -9.39
CA THR A 63 -11.40 1.68 -10.62
C THR A 63 -9.93 1.94 -10.36
N ALA A 64 -9.04 1.41 -11.20
CA ALA A 64 -7.61 1.72 -11.13
C ALA A 64 -7.36 3.23 -11.22
N ALA A 65 -8.02 3.92 -12.16
CA ALA A 65 -7.90 5.37 -12.32
C ALA A 65 -8.32 6.15 -11.06
N GLY A 66 -9.42 5.75 -10.40
CA GLY A 66 -9.86 6.36 -9.14
C GLY A 66 -8.86 6.13 -8.00
N MET A 67 -8.28 4.92 -7.91
CA MET A 67 -7.24 4.62 -6.92
C MET A 67 -5.96 5.43 -7.17
N ILE A 68 -5.56 5.62 -8.41
CA ILE A 68 -4.41 6.47 -8.79
C ILE A 68 -4.69 7.94 -8.44
N GLU A 69 -5.89 8.44 -8.73
CA GLU A 69 -6.28 9.82 -8.38
C GLU A 69 -6.21 10.05 -6.86
N SER A 70 -6.73 9.11 -6.06
CA SER A 70 -6.63 9.16 -4.60
C SER A 70 -5.17 9.19 -4.13
N ALA A 71 -4.33 8.29 -4.67
CA ALA A 71 -2.91 8.26 -4.34
C ALA A 71 -2.21 9.60 -4.66
N ARG A 72 -2.48 10.18 -5.83
CA ARG A 72 -1.88 11.44 -6.28
C ARG A 72 -2.19 12.57 -5.32
N ARG A 73 -3.42 12.67 -4.81
CA ARG A 73 -3.82 13.69 -3.82
C ARG A 73 -3.00 13.56 -2.52
N HIS A 74 -2.84 12.34 -2.02
CA HIS A 74 -2.06 12.11 -0.81
C HIS A 74 -0.56 12.30 -1.00
N VAL A 75 -0.02 11.88 -2.14
CA VAL A 75 1.39 12.10 -2.52
C VAL A 75 1.68 13.59 -2.59
N GLN A 76 0.82 14.36 -3.27
CA GLN A 76 1.00 15.81 -3.42
C GLN A 76 1.11 16.53 -2.08
N ILE A 77 0.32 16.13 -1.08
CA ILE A 77 0.41 16.72 0.27
C ILE A 77 1.80 16.51 0.89
N LEU A 78 2.41 15.35 0.72
CA LEU A 78 3.74 15.07 1.24
C LEU A 78 4.84 15.78 0.43
N GLU A 79 4.72 15.79 -0.89
CA GLU A 79 5.65 16.49 -1.79
C GLU A 79 5.64 18.01 -1.56
N ASP A 80 4.47 18.61 -1.30
CA ASP A 80 4.32 20.04 -0.96
C ASP A 80 5.04 20.38 0.37
N LEU A 81 5.26 19.40 1.22
CA LEU A 81 6.05 19.51 2.46
C LEU A 81 7.53 19.12 2.27
N GLY A 82 7.95 18.85 1.04
CA GLY A 82 9.31 18.39 0.73
C GLY A 82 9.65 17.02 1.31
N PHE A 83 8.65 16.12 1.45
CA PHE A 83 8.84 14.78 1.96
C PHE A 83 8.67 13.74 0.85
N TYR A 84 9.73 12.97 0.58
CA TYR A 84 9.81 12.03 -0.54
C TYR A 84 10.10 10.58 -0.12
N ASP A 85 10.27 10.30 1.19
CA ASP A 85 10.41 8.93 1.71
C ASP A 85 9.04 8.24 1.77
N ILE A 86 8.48 8.03 0.58
CA ILE A 86 7.11 7.56 0.36
C ILE A 86 7.13 6.13 -0.17
N VAL A 87 6.20 5.31 0.32
CA VAL A 87 5.87 4.00 -0.23
C VAL A 87 4.38 4.01 -0.59
N LEU A 88 3.99 3.38 -1.69
CA LEU A 88 2.59 3.31 -2.10
C LEU A 88 2.06 1.88 -2.02
N SER A 89 0.79 1.74 -1.67
CA SER A 89 0.07 0.48 -1.77
C SER A 89 -1.36 0.69 -2.29
N PHE A 90 -1.77 -0.18 -3.23
CA PHE A 90 -3.07 -0.15 -3.90
C PHE A 90 -3.76 -1.49 -3.68
N LYS A 91 -4.58 -1.57 -2.64
CA LYS A 91 -5.20 -2.82 -2.23
C LYS A 91 -6.65 -2.92 -2.67
N SER A 92 -7.02 -4.07 -3.17
CA SER A 92 -8.40 -4.43 -3.51
C SER A 92 -8.65 -5.88 -3.11
N SER A 93 -9.91 -6.22 -2.84
CA SER A 93 -10.36 -7.62 -2.73
C SER A 93 -10.54 -8.27 -4.11
N ASP A 94 -10.67 -7.47 -5.18
CA ASP A 94 -10.63 -7.93 -6.56
C ASP A 94 -9.17 -8.00 -7.05
N PRO A 95 -8.63 -9.20 -7.33
CA PRO A 95 -7.26 -9.37 -7.80
C PRO A 95 -6.97 -8.68 -9.14
N LYS A 96 -7.96 -8.58 -10.04
CA LYS A 96 -7.78 -7.93 -11.35
C LYS A 96 -7.63 -6.43 -11.19
N LEU A 97 -8.52 -5.81 -10.41
CA LEU A 97 -8.41 -4.38 -10.08
C LEU A 97 -7.10 -4.08 -9.35
N CYS A 98 -6.65 -4.98 -8.48
CA CYS A 98 -5.37 -4.87 -7.79
C CYS A 98 -4.20 -4.82 -8.80
N ILE A 99 -4.16 -5.74 -9.77
CA ILE A 99 -3.15 -5.79 -10.83
C ILE A 99 -3.16 -4.48 -11.64
N GLU A 100 -4.33 -4.08 -12.16
CA GLU A 100 -4.49 -2.86 -12.95
C GLU A 100 -4.00 -1.61 -12.20
N ALA A 101 -4.36 -1.47 -10.91
CA ALA A 101 -3.95 -0.33 -10.10
C ALA A 101 -2.43 -0.28 -9.88
N TYR A 102 -1.77 -1.41 -9.60
CA TYR A 102 -0.31 -1.44 -9.45
C TYR A 102 0.43 -1.23 -10.78
N GLN A 103 -0.07 -1.76 -11.89
CA GLN A 103 0.51 -1.50 -13.21
C GLN A 103 0.45 -0.01 -13.59
N GLU A 104 -0.67 0.64 -13.31
CA GLU A 104 -0.79 2.09 -13.53
C GLU A 104 0.09 2.89 -12.54
N ALA A 105 0.15 2.47 -11.28
CA ALA A 105 1.01 3.11 -10.29
C ALA A 105 2.49 3.04 -10.67
N ALA A 106 2.96 1.89 -11.16
CA ALA A 106 4.35 1.70 -11.58
C ALA A 106 4.76 2.63 -12.75
N LYS A 107 3.80 3.02 -13.60
CA LYS A 107 4.06 3.96 -14.70
C LYS A 107 4.05 5.43 -14.25
N GLN A 108 3.29 5.75 -13.20
CA GLN A 108 2.95 7.13 -12.85
C GLN A 108 3.67 7.67 -11.62
N PHE A 109 4.21 6.80 -10.77
CA PHE A 109 4.88 7.20 -9.53
C PHE A 109 6.30 6.63 -9.46
N PRO A 110 7.28 7.42 -8.99
CA PRO A 110 8.66 6.97 -8.81
C PRO A 110 8.89 6.27 -7.47
N TYR A 111 7.84 5.99 -6.70
CA TYR A 111 7.91 5.48 -5.34
C TYR A 111 7.82 3.95 -5.27
N PRO A 112 8.52 3.31 -4.31
CA PRO A 112 8.39 1.89 -4.06
C PRO A 112 6.95 1.44 -3.83
N LEU A 113 6.61 0.25 -4.32
CA LEU A 113 5.29 -0.33 -4.25
C LEU A 113 5.23 -1.49 -3.24
N HIS A 114 4.33 -1.38 -2.28
CA HIS A 114 4.01 -2.45 -1.33
C HIS A 114 2.79 -3.22 -1.81
N LEU A 115 3.00 -4.43 -2.33
CA LEU A 115 1.94 -5.26 -2.89
C LEU A 115 1.11 -5.96 -1.82
N GLY A 116 -0.18 -6.12 -2.08
CA GLY A 116 -1.08 -6.91 -1.24
C GLY A 116 -2.51 -6.90 -1.77
N VAL A 117 -3.20 -8.03 -1.59
CA VAL A 117 -4.65 -8.16 -1.80
C VAL A 117 -5.33 -8.01 -0.44
N THR A 118 -6.40 -7.21 -0.37
CA THR A 118 -7.17 -7.00 0.87
C THR A 118 -8.28 -8.04 0.99
N GLU A 119 -8.57 -8.47 2.22
CA GLU A 119 -9.71 -9.35 2.52
C GLU A 119 -9.72 -10.61 1.65
N ALA A 120 -8.55 -11.22 1.47
CA ALA A 120 -8.39 -12.36 0.59
C ALA A 120 -9.13 -13.64 1.09
N GLY A 121 -9.67 -13.61 2.33
CA GLY A 121 -10.54 -14.64 2.88
C GLY A 121 -9.80 -15.76 3.63
N THR A 122 -10.27 -17.00 3.48
CA THR A 122 -9.63 -18.17 4.10
C THR A 122 -8.19 -18.36 3.60
N ILE A 123 -7.40 -19.17 4.29
CA ILE A 123 -6.00 -19.46 3.90
C ILE A 123 -5.93 -19.87 2.42
N THR A 124 -6.82 -20.77 1.98
CA THR A 124 -6.85 -21.25 0.59
C THR A 124 -7.21 -20.12 -0.39
N SER A 125 -8.30 -19.37 -0.14
CA SER A 125 -8.70 -18.26 -0.99
C SER A 125 -7.63 -17.17 -1.04
N SER A 126 -7.03 -16.86 0.10
CA SER A 126 -5.95 -15.88 0.21
C SER A 126 -4.71 -16.30 -0.57
N ALA A 127 -4.32 -17.56 -0.47
CA ALA A 127 -3.19 -18.11 -1.23
C ALA A 127 -3.45 -18.02 -2.74
N ILE A 128 -4.64 -18.37 -3.19
CA ILE A 128 -5.01 -18.31 -4.62
C ILE A 128 -5.03 -16.86 -5.13
N ASN A 129 -5.80 -15.97 -4.48
CA ASN A 129 -5.97 -14.59 -4.91
C ASN A 129 -4.64 -13.81 -4.87
N SER A 130 -3.87 -13.99 -3.79
CA SER A 130 -2.58 -13.35 -3.64
C SER A 130 -1.55 -13.91 -4.62
N SER A 131 -1.50 -15.22 -4.83
CA SER A 131 -0.57 -15.82 -5.80
C SER A 131 -0.90 -15.38 -7.22
N TYR A 132 -2.16 -15.26 -7.57
CA TYR A 132 -2.58 -14.75 -8.87
C TYR A 132 -2.14 -13.28 -9.06
N ALA A 133 -2.54 -12.38 -8.17
CA ALA A 133 -2.26 -10.96 -8.33
C ALA A 133 -0.78 -10.61 -8.12
N LEU A 134 -0.20 -11.06 -7.00
CA LEU A 134 1.17 -10.72 -6.66
C LEU A 134 2.17 -11.49 -7.52
N GLY A 135 1.86 -12.73 -7.87
CA GLY A 135 2.70 -13.52 -8.77
C GLY A 135 2.82 -12.89 -10.14
N TYR A 136 1.70 -12.42 -10.69
CA TYR A 136 1.68 -11.70 -11.96
C TYR A 136 2.52 -10.41 -11.90
N LEU A 137 2.29 -9.55 -10.90
CA LEU A 137 3.01 -8.29 -10.74
C LEU A 137 4.52 -8.48 -10.54
N LEU A 138 4.90 -9.42 -9.67
CA LEU A 138 6.31 -9.75 -9.41
C LEU A 138 7.00 -10.30 -10.66
N HIS A 139 6.30 -11.09 -11.48
CA HIS A 139 6.83 -11.58 -12.75
C HIS A 139 7.09 -10.43 -13.74
N GLU A 140 6.29 -9.37 -13.70
CA GLU A 140 6.51 -8.14 -14.48
C GLU A 140 7.56 -7.20 -13.87
N GLY A 141 8.19 -7.58 -12.76
CA GLY A 141 9.16 -6.73 -12.05
C GLY A 141 8.52 -5.59 -11.25
N ILE A 142 7.23 -5.68 -10.95
CA ILE A 142 6.49 -4.68 -10.18
C ILE A 142 6.39 -5.13 -8.72
N GLY A 143 6.85 -4.30 -7.79
CA GLY A 143 6.72 -4.50 -6.34
C GLY A 143 8.06 -4.64 -5.64
N ASP A 144 8.18 -3.95 -4.49
CA ASP A 144 9.40 -3.87 -3.69
C ASP A 144 9.24 -4.61 -2.35
N THR A 145 8.04 -4.60 -1.81
CA THR A 145 7.65 -5.36 -0.62
C THR A 145 6.27 -5.97 -0.80
N ILE A 146 5.98 -7.08 -0.11
CA ILE A 146 4.69 -7.78 -0.22
C ILE A 146 4.12 -8.15 1.14
N ARG A 147 2.78 -8.25 1.19
CA ARG A 147 2.07 -8.90 2.27
C ARG A 147 0.93 -9.76 1.73
N ILE A 148 0.87 -11.00 2.17
CA ILE A 148 -0.31 -11.85 2.01
C ILE A 148 -1.15 -11.74 3.28
N SER A 149 -2.44 -11.45 3.14
CA SER A 149 -3.37 -11.34 4.26
C SER A 149 -4.26 -12.57 4.32
N VAL A 150 -4.24 -13.30 5.44
CA VAL A 150 -5.11 -14.46 5.69
C VAL A 150 -6.01 -14.21 6.90
N TYR A 151 -7.17 -14.85 6.91
CA TYR A 151 -8.01 -14.91 8.10
C TYR A 151 -7.42 -15.99 9.04
N GLY A 152 -6.66 -15.54 10.04
CA GLY A 152 -6.01 -16.43 10.99
C GLY A 152 -4.77 -15.80 11.64
N HIS A 153 -3.89 -16.65 12.16
CA HIS A 153 -2.67 -16.18 12.81
C HIS A 153 -1.68 -15.65 11.77
N PRO A 154 -1.06 -14.45 11.95
CA PRO A 154 -0.14 -13.85 10.97
C PRO A 154 1.03 -14.74 10.53
N ARG A 155 1.49 -15.66 11.40
CA ARG A 155 2.54 -16.62 11.04
C ARG A 155 2.18 -17.53 9.86
N GLN A 156 0.89 -17.73 9.57
CA GLN A 156 0.41 -18.51 8.44
C GLN A 156 0.65 -17.82 7.10
N GLU A 157 0.87 -16.52 7.10
CA GLU A 157 1.21 -15.72 5.91
C GLU A 157 2.63 -16.10 5.38
N ILE A 158 3.57 -16.39 6.27
CA ILE A 158 5.00 -16.60 5.96
C ILE A 158 5.25 -17.76 4.98
N PRO A 159 4.69 -18.98 5.20
CA PRO A 159 4.89 -20.10 4.27
C PRO A 159 4.37 -19.79 2.87
N ILE A 160 3.23 -19.10 2.77
CA ILE A 160 2.61 -18.73 1.49
C ILE A 160 3.49 -17.73 0.75
N VAL A 161 3.99 -16.68 1.45
CA VAL A 161 4.92 -15.71 0.88
C VAL A 161 6.18 -16.40 0.35
N LYS A 162 6.80 -17.27 1.14
CA LYS A 162 8.01 -17.99 0.73
C LYS A 162 7.78 -18.85 -0.51
N GLN A 163 6.66 -19.56 -0.56
CA GLN A 163 6.29 -20.38 -1.72
C GLN A 163 6.07 -19.52 -2.96
N LEU A 164 5.37 -18.39 -2.83
CA LEU A 164 5.16 -17.45 -3.92
C LEU A 164 6.49 -16.93 -4.46
N LEU A 165 7.35 -16.36 -3.59
CA LEU A 165 8.64 -15.81 -3.99
C LEU A 165 9.54 -16.84 -4.66
N LYS A 166 9.54 -18.08 -4.17
CA LYS A 166 10.24 -19.19 -4.81
C LYS A 166 9.71 -19.47 -6.22
N ARG A 167 8.39 -19.49 -6.41
CA ARG A 167 7.77 -19.76 -7.72
C ARG A 167 8.03 -18.69 -8.77
N VAL A 168 8.19 -17.43 -8.34
CA VAL A 168 8.54 -16.32 -9.26
C VAL A 168 10.05 -16.10 -9.40
N GLY A 169 10.89 -16.95 -8.77
CA GLY A 169 12.36 -16.87 -8.89
C GLY A 169 13.02 -15.75 -8.08
N LEU A 170 12.35 -15.23 -7.06
CA LEU A 170 12.86 -14.16 -6.20
C LEU A 170 13.39 -14.66 -4.84
N LEU A 171 13.35 -15.93 -4.60
CA LEU A 171 13.84 -16.57 -3.38
C LEU A 171 14.46 -17.94 -3.70
N ASP A 172 15.76 -18.03 -3.53
CA ASP A 172 16.54 -19.30 -3.64
C ASP A 172 16.61 -19.95 -2.25
N ILE A 173 15.75 -20.95 -1.98
CA ILE A 173 15.81 -21.82 -0.80
C ILE A 173 15.51 -23.26 -1.21
#